data_2405de421238d97f41b9004ac018c6a4
#
_entry.id   2405de421238d97f41b9004ac018c6a4
#
_cell.length_a   1.000
_cell.length_b   1.000
_cell.length_c   1.000
_cell.angle_alpha   90.00
_cell.angle_beta   90.00
_cell.angle_gamma   90.00
#
_symmetry.space_group_name_H-M   'P 1'
#
loop_
_entity.id
_entity.type
_entity.pdbx_description
1 polymer ?
#
loop_
_entity_poly.entity_id
_entity_poly.type
_entity_poly.pdbx_seq_one_letter_code
_entity_poly.pdbx_strand_id
1 'polypeptide(L)'
;MVRLGEGVDRTGRLDDAAVQRAFAALDEYAAIIAAHDVERIRFCATSATRDASNADVFRAGVLERLGVEPEVLSGAEEAALSFGGAVAHLRHEPRLPVLVVDIGGGSTELVRGDRDADGVLAPTAAHSMDVGSVRLHERHLAGDPPTGAEVQRLLADVDAALDASPVDVAGVAQVVCVAGTALTVGAGALGLPAFDPVLLDQAVVPRSAVRAEVDRLLAMTVEERRALGHVHPGRADVIGAGALILDRVLERAGVDELTLSVADILDGIAASLVD
;
A
#
# COMPACT_ATOMS: atom_id res chain seq x y z
N MET A 1 -5.16 -2.30 12.44
CA MET A 1 -4.03 -1.58 11.79
C MET A 1 -3.05 -1.14 12.87
N VAL A 2 -1.77 -1.48 12.76
CA VAL A 2 -0.77 -1.27 13.83
C VAL A 2 0.08 -0.02 13.65
N ARG A 3 0.21 0.49 12.40
CA ARG A 3 1.00 1.68 12.05
C ARG A 3 2.44 1.63 12.59
N LEU A 4 3.14 0.55 12.29
CA LEU A 4 4.53 0.37 12.76
C LEU A 4 5.46 1.51 12.31
N GLY A 5 5.19 2.12 11.14
CA GLY A 5 5.96 3.24 10.59
C GLY A 5 5.62 4.63 11.12
N GLU A 6 4.69 4.75 12.08
CA GLU A 6 4.32 6.05 12.69
C GLU A 6 5.56 6.73 13.29
N GLY A 7 5.83 7.97 12.90
CA GLY A 7 6.95 8.78 13.37
C GLY A 7 8.34 8.39 12.87
N VAL A 8 8.49 7.30 12.11
CA VAL A 8 9.80 6.82 11.61
C VAL A 8 10.45 7.85 10.69
N ASP A 9 9.71 8.47 9.80
CA ASP A 9 10.23 9.49 8.88
C ASP A 9 10.93 10.65 9.61
N ARG A 10 10.39 11.05 10.76
CA ARG A 10 10.92 12.15 11.58
C ARG A 10 12.03 11.72 12.54
N THR A 11 11.95 10.51 13.09
CA THR A 11 12.80 10.07 14.21
C THR A 11 13.87 9.06 13.82
N GLY A 12 13.71 8.37 12.68
CA GLY A 12 14.55 7.22 12.30
C GLY A 12 14.38 6.03 13.26
N ARG A 13 13.27 5.95 14.00
CA ARG A 13 13.04 4.91 15.01
C ARG A 13 11.58 4.49 15.04
N LEU A 14 11.35 3.19 15.29
CA LEU A 14 10.02 2.67 15.62
C LEU A 14 9.58 3.25 16.97
N ASP A 15 8.35 3.76 17.02
CA ASP A 15 7.73 4.22 18.26
C ASP A 15 7.38 3.03 19.16
N ASP A 16 7.64 3.13 20.46
CA ASP A 16 7.43 2.03 21.40
C ASP A 16 5.95 1.62 21.47
N ALA A 17 5.01 2.58 21.40
CA ALA A 17 3.60 2.26 21.41
C ALA A 17 3.16 1.57 20.10
N ALA A 18 3.75 1.95 18.94
CA ALA A 18 3.52 1.26 17.68
C ALA A 18 4.05 -0.17 17.70
N VAL A 19 5.24 -0.38 18.28
CA VAL A 19 5.80 -1.74 18.49
C VAL A 19 4.89 -2.58 19.39
N GLN A 20 4.37 -2.02 20.48
CA GLN A 20 3.45 -2.76 21.36
C GLN A 20 2.12 -3.10 20.66
N ARG A 21 1.57 -2.20 19.82
CA ARG A 21 0.39 -2.52 19.00
C ARG A 21 0.67 -3.66 18.04
N ALA A 22 1.87 -3.69 17.44
CA ALA A 22 2.28 -4.77 16.54
C ALA A 22 2.41 -6.09 17.30
N PHE A 23 3.03 -6.08 18.49
CA PHE A 23 3.16 -7.28 19.31
C PHE A 23 1.81 -7.84 19.76
N ALA A 24 0.87 -6.99 20.16
CA ALA A 24 -0.49 -7.44 20.47
C ALA A 24 -1.17 -8.14 19.28
N ALA A 25 -1.01 -7.60 18.05
CA ALA A 25 -1.52 -8.26 16.85
C ALA A 25 -0.79 -9.59 16.58
N LEU A 26 0.52 -9.66 16.80
CA LEU A 26 1.29 -10.90 16.65
C LEU A 26 0.86 -11.99 17.64
N ASP A 27 0.52 -11.62 18.87
CA ASP A 27 0.00 -12.56 19.87
C ASP A 27 -1.32 -13.17 19.41
N GLU A 28 -2.20 -12.38 18.75
CA GLU A 28 -3.44 -12.90 18.14
C GLU A 28 -3.13 -13.86 16.99
N TYR A 29 -2.21 -13.52 16.09
CA TYR A 29 -1.78 -14.41 15.00
C TYR A 29 -1.11 -15.68 15.51
N ALA A 30 -0.26 -15.60 16.54
CA ALA A 30 0.35 -16.77 17.15
C ALA A 30 -0.70 -17.77 17.68
N ALA A 31 -1.77 -17.25 18.30
CA ALA A 31 -2.89 -18.08 18.76
C ALA A 31 -3.63 -18.76 17.60
N ILE A 32 -3.84 -18.04 16.49
CA ILE A 32 -4.45 -18.60 15.28
C ILE A 32 -3.55 -19.68 14.68
N ILE A 33 -2.25 -19.40 14.52
CA ILE A 33 -1.27 -20.35 14.01
C ILE A 33 -1.22 -21.62 14.84
N ALA A 34 -1.21 -21.50 16.17
CA ALA A 34 -1.20 -22.63 17.09
C ALA A 34 -2.48 -23.50 17.03
N ALA A 35 -3.60 -22.93 16.57
CA ALA A 35 -4.87 -23.65 16.42
C ALA A 35 -4.99 -24.39 15.07
N HIS A 36 -4.01 -24.24 14.17
CA HIS A 36 -4.01 -24.85 12.83
C HIS A 36 -2.71 -25.65 12.63
N ASP A 37 -2.75 -26.67 11.79
CA ASP A 37 -1.58 -27.46 11.42
C ASP A 37 -0.73 -26.71 10.39
N VAL A 38 -0.10 -25.59 10.82
CA VAL A 38 0.73 -24.73 9.96
C VAL A 38 2.11 -25.37 9.80
N GLU A 39 2.49 -25.68 8.57
CA GLU A 39 3.79 -26.32 8.28
C GLU A 39 4.92 -25.29 8.16
N ARG A 40 4.63 -24.10 7.61
CA ARG A 40 5.63 -23.04 7.36
C ARG A 40 5.07 -21.66 7.68
N ILE A 41 5.92 -20.80 8.20
CA ILE A 41 5.62 -19.39 8.45
C ILE A 41 6.68 -18.57 7.74
N ARG A 42 6.26 -17.58 6.97
CA ARG A 42 7.11 -16.53 6.42
C ARG A 42 6.63 -15.18 6.93
N PHE A 43 7.45 -14.49 7.68
CA PHE A 43 7.14 -13.17 8.21
C PHE A 43 8.03 -12.13 7.52
N CYS A 44 7.40 -11.24 6.76
CA CYS A 44 8.09 -10.18 6.04
C CYS A 44 7.85 -8.84 6.72
N ALA A 45 8.90 -8.02 6.76
CA ALA A 45 8.86 -6.64 7.25
C ALA A 45 9.39 -5.72 6.13
N THR A 46 8.82 -4.52 6.01
CA THR A 46 9.06 -3.63 4.87
C THR A 46 9.61 -2.27 5.31
N SER A 47 9.27 -1.18 4.65
CA SER A 47 9.92 0.13 4.76
C SER A 47 10.11 0.62 6.21
N ALA A 48 9.10 0.50 7.07
CA ALA A 48 9.19 0.97 8.46
C ALA A 48 10.35 0.31 9.23
N THR A 49 10.56 -1.00 9.01
CA THR A 49 11.64 -1.77 9.66
C THR A 49 12.98 -1.53 8.98
N ARG A 50 13.00 -1.32 7.65
CA ARG A 50 14.21 -0.94 6.90
C ARG A 50 14.79 0.38 7.38
N ASP A 51 13.91 1.36 7.63
CA ASP A 51 14.29 2.75 7.93
C ASP A 51 14.62 2.98 9.41
N ALA A 52 14.29 2.05 10.30
CA ALA A 52 14.38 2.24 11.73
C ALA A 52 15.69 1.72 12.36
N SER A 53 16.37 2.59 13.10
CA SER A 53 17.61 2.26 13.81
C SER A 53 17.43 1.29 14.99
N ASN A 54 16.20 1.08 15.46
CA ASN A 54 15.85 0.14 16.55
C ASN A 54 15.02 -1.06 16.05
N ALA A 55 15.18 -1.44 14.80
CA ALA A 55 14.50 -2.59 14.20
C ALA A 55 14.76 -3.91 14.94
N ASP A 56 15.91 -4.04 15.61
CA ASP A 56 16.28 -5.24 16.38
C ASP A 56 15.30 -5.55 17.51
N VAL A 57 14.70 -4.53 18.14
CA VAL A 57 13.67 -4.72 19.18
C VAL A 57 12.44 -5.39 18.58
N PHE A 58 12.01 -4.96 17.40
CA PHE A 58 10.89 -5.55 16.71
C PHE A 58 11.21 -6.98 16.24
N ARG A 59 12.40 -7.20 15.67
CA ARG A 59 12.86 -8.54 15.23
C ARG A 59 12.85 -9.55 16.38
N ALA A 60 13.43 -9.17 17.53
CA ALA A 60 13.44 -10.02 18.72
C ALA A 60 12.02 -10.38 19.19
N GLY A 61 11.10 -9.40 19.19
CA GLY A 61 9.72 -9.63 19.61
C GLY A 61 8.91 -10.51 18.62
N VAL A 62 9.22 -10.47 17.33
CA VAL A 62 8.62 -11.38 16.32
C VAL A 62 9.13 -12.81 16.57
N LEU A 63 10.44 -12.99 16.70
CA LEU A 63 11.06 -14.29 16.97
C LEU A 63 10.50 -14.93 18.24
N GLU A 64 10.35 -14.16 19.33
CA GLU A 64 9.79 -14.62 20.58
C GLU A 64 8.36 -15.17 20.45
N ARG A 65 7.53 -14.53 19.59
CA ARG A 65 6.09 -14.83 19.46
C ARG A 65 5.77 -15.87 18.41
N LEU A 66 6.47 -15.81 17.28
CA LEU A 66 6.18 -16.65 16.11
C LEU A 66 7.23 -17.74 15.87
N GLY A 67 8.37 -17.71 16.56
CA GLY A 67 9.45 -18.68 16.40
C GLY A 67 10.21 -18.53 15.07
N VAL A 68 10.00 -17.46 14.31
CA VAL A 68 10.66 -17.20 13.04
C VAL A 68 11.31 -15.82 13.03
N GLU A 69 12.45 -15.72 12.37
CA GLU A 69 13.10 -14.42 12.12
C GLU A 69 12.33 -13.65 11.04
N PRO A 70 12.03 -12.36 11.27
CA PRO A 70 11.43 -11.54 10.22
C PRO A 70 12.44 -11.27 9.10
N GLU A 71 12.01 -11.50 7.87
CA GLU A 71 12.74 -11.10 6.67
C GLU A 71 12.46 -9.61 6.40
N VAL A 72 13.51 -8.78 6.45
CA VAL A 72 13.37 -7.37 6.06
C VAL A 72 13.57 -7.28 4.55
N LEU A 73 12.47 -7.16 3.83
CA LEU A 73 12.48 -7.11 2.37
C LEU A 73 13.13 -5.82 1.87
N SER A 74 13.96 -5.92 0.84
CA SER A 74 14.33 -4.77 0.03
C SER A 74 13.11 -4.23 -0.71
N GLY A 75 13.15 -2.96 -1.14
CA GLY A 75 12.07 -2.39 -1.94
C GLY A 75 11.82 -3.15 -3.26
N ALA A 76 12.86 -3.75 -3.84
CA ALA A 76 12.73 -4.56 -5.06
C ALA A 76 12.02 -5.91 -4.79
N GLU A 77 12.32 -6.56 -3.66
CA GLU A 77 11.64 -7.81 -3.25
C GLU A 77 10.18 -7.53 -2.88
N GLU A 78 9.92 -6.45 -2.14
CA GLU A 78 8.58 -5.99 -1.79
C GLU A 78 7.74 -5.77 -3.05
N ALA A 79 8.28 -5.03 -4.02
CA ALA A 79 7.65 -4.76 -5.31
C ALA A 79 7.38 -6.05 -6.11
N ALA A 80 8.35 -6.98 -6.18
CA ALA A 80 8.19 -8.23 -6.90
C ALA A 80 7.09 -9.13 -6.29
N LEU A 81 7.03 -9.21 -4.96
CA LEU A 81 6.01 -9.98 -4.25
C LEU A 81 4.62 -9.35 -4.42
N SER A 82 4.51 -8.02 -4.33
CA SER A 82 3.26 -7.31 -4.56
C SER A 82 2.76 -7.49 -6.00
N PHE A 83 3.66 -7.41 -6.99
CA PHE A 83 3.33 -7.70 -8.38
C PHE A 83 2.83 -9.14 -8.57
N GLY A 84 3.57 -10.12 -8.06
CA GLY A 84 3.21 -11.54 -8.16
C GLY A 84 1.83 -11.82 -7.55
N GLY A 85 1.57 -11.32 -6.35
CA GLY A 85 0.26 -11.45 -5.69
C GLY A 85 -0.87 -10.81 -6.49
N ALA A 86 -0.67 -9.57 -6.95
CA ALA A 86 -1.68 -8.83 -7.69
C ALA A 86 -2.05 -9.50 -9.02
N VAL A 87 -1.05 -9.91 -9.82
CA VAL A 87 -1.30 -10.41 -11.19
C VAL A 87 -1.76 -11.87 -11.23
N ALA A 88 -1.32 -12.70 -10.26
CA ALA A 88 -1.71 -14.11 -10.21
C ALA A 88 -3.21 -14.33 -9.99
N HIS A 89 -3.91 -13.36 -9.41
CA HIS A 89 -5.33 -13.43 -9.07
C HIS A 89 -6.23 -12.67 -10.04
N LEU A 90 -5.67 -12.06 -11.11
CA LEU A 90 -6.49 -11.40 -12.13
C LEU A 90 -7.35 -12.43 -12.86
N ARG A 91 -8.67 -12.15 -12.96
CA ARG A 91 -9.64 -13.02 -13.65
C ARG A 91 -9.40 -13.10 -15.16
N HIS A 92 -8.77 -12.08 -15.71
CA HIS A 92 -8.43 -11.97 -17.12
C HIS A 92 -6.97 -11.56 -17.26
N GLU A 93 -6.36 -11.93 -18.37
CA GLU A 93 -5.01 -11.43 -18.67
C GLU A 93 -5.01 -9.89 -18.69
N PRO A 94 -4.04 -9.25 -18.05
CA PRO A 94 -3.98 -7.80 -18.04
C PRO A 94 -3.64 -7.26 -19.43
N ARG A 95 -4.14 -6.07 -19.73
CA ARG A 95 -3.69 -5.29 -20.88
C ARG A 95 -2.26 -4.82 -20.63
N LEU A 96 -1.37 -5.02 -21.59
CA LEU A 96 0.06 -4.77 -21.44
C LEU A 96 0.52 -3.52 -22.19
N PRO A 97 1.51 -2.80 -21.69
CA PRO A 97 2.17 -2.99 -20.38
C PRO A 97 1.21 -2.72 -19.23
N VAL A 98 1.34 -3.49 -18.14
CA VAL A 98 0.57 -3.26 -16.89
C VAL A 98 1.44 -2.55 -15.87
N LEU A 99 0.84 -1.64 -15.09
CA LEU A 99 1.46 -1.04 -13.90
C LEU A 99 0.72 -1.54 -12.66
N VAL A 100 1.42 -2.21 -11.75
CA VAL A 100 0.93 -2.51 -10.40
C VAL A 100 1.39 -1.41 -9.46
N VAL A 101 0.46 -0.90 -8.65
CA VAL A 101 0.68 0.19 -7.70
C VAL A 101 0.23 -0.26 -6.31
N ASP A 102 1.15 -0.30 -5.37
CA ASP A 102 0.90 -0.60 -3.96
C ASP A 102 1.22 0.64 -3.11
N ILE A 103 0.20 1.24 -2.49
CA ILE A 103 0.38 2.44 -1.67
C ILE A 103 0.29 2.06 -0.20
N GLY A 104 1.46 1.87 0.40
CA GLY A 104 1.63 1.56 1.80
C GLY A 104 1.60 2.80 2.71
N GLY A 105 1.98 2.58 3.97
CA GLY A 105 2.12 3.65 4.95
C GLY A 105 3.41 4.46 4.78
N GLY A 106 4.54 3.78 4.54
CA GLY A 106 5.87 4.39 4.44
C GLY A 106 6.39 4.53 3.02
N SER A 107 5.96 3.66 2.11
CA SER A 107 6.43 3.58 0.72
C SER A 107 5.28 3.40 -0.26
N THR A 108 5.60 3.55 -1.54
CA THR A 108 4.73 3.19 -2.67
C THR A 108 5.55 2.40 -3.67
N GLU A 109 5.13 1.18 -3.95
CA GLU A 109 5.75 0.30 -4.92
C GLU A 109 5.10 0.52 -6.30
N LEU A 110 5.96 0.72 -7.30
CA LEU A 110 5.58 0.79 -8.71
C LEU A 110 6.25 -0.37 -9.43
N VAL A 111 5.45 -1.21 -10.07
CA VAL A 111 5.97 -2.34 -10.86
C VAL A 111 5.34 -2.35 -12.24
N ARG A 112 6.16 -2.08 -13.25
CA ARG A 112 5.76 -2.23 -14.65
C ARG A 112 6.01 -3.68 -15.08
N GLY A 113 5.00 -4.30 -15.66
CA GLY A 113 5.07 -5.66 -16.19
C GLY A 113 4.71 -5.71 -17.66
N ASP A 114 5.36 -6.66 -18.34
CA ASP A 114 5.09 -7.00 -19.74
C ASP A 114 5.40 -8.49 -19.96
N ARG A 115 5.18 -8.99 -21.16
CA ARG A 115 5.64 -10.36 -21.50
C ARG A 115 7.13 -10.38 -21.75
N ASP A 116 7.79 -11.36 -21.17
CA ASP A 116 9.18 -11.67 -21.46
C ASP A 116 9.32 -12.38 -22.82
N ALA A 117 10.55 -12.81 -23.15
CA ALA A 117 10.85 -13.49 -24.41
C ALA A 117 10.13 -14.85 -24.58
N ASP A 118 9.75 -15.48 -23.48
CA ASP A 118 9.01 -16.74 -23.44
C ASP A 118 7.48 -16.53 -23.39
N GLY A 119 7.04 -15.27 -23.41
CA GLY A 119 5.63 -14.88 -23.37
C GLY A 119 5.02 -14.90 -21.96
N VAL A 120 5.84 -15.03 -20.91
CA VAL A 120 5.41 -15.04 -19.52
C VAL A 120 5.30 -13.60 -19.02
N LEU A 121 4.22 -13.28 -18.31
CA LEU A 121 4.05 -11.98 -17.66
C LEU A 121 5.07 -11.84 -16.52
N ALA A 122 5.94 -10.86 -16.64
CA ALA A 122 7.03 -10.62 -15.70
C ALA A 122 7.26 -9.13 -15.44
N PRO A 123 7.81 -8.74 -14.27
CA PRO A 123 8.26 -7.39 -14.02
C PRO A 123 9.36 -6.98 -15.01
N THR A 124 9.19 -5.82 -15.65
CA THR A 124 10.21 -5.20 -16.52
C THR A 124 10.94 -4.06 -15.84
N ALA A 125 10.30 -3.40 -14.88
CA ALA A 125 10.89 -2.40 -14.01
C ALA A 125 10.12 -2.38 -12.68
N ALA A 126 10.85 -2.20 -11.57
CA ALA A 126 10.28 -2.13 -10.25
C ALA A 126 11.00 -1.08 -9.40
N HIS A 127 10.27 -0.34 -8.58
CA HIS A 127 10.83 0.64 -7.66
C HIS A 127 9.91 0.83 -6.46
N SER A 128 10.51 0.99 -5.28
CA SER A 128 9.83 1.41 -4.06
C SER A 128 10.21 2.86 -3.78
N MET A 129 9.25 3.76 -3.88
CA MET A 129 9.42 5.17 -3.58
C MET A 129 9.21 5.42 -2.08
N ASP A 130 10.03 6.28 -1.46
CA ASP A 130 9.87 6.69 -0.05
C ASP A 130 8.73 7.71 0.13
N VAL A 131 7.60 7.43 -0.50
CA VAL A 131 6.33 8.15 -0.36
C VAL A 131 5.22 7.17 0.00
N GLY A 132 4.55 7.41 1.13
CA GLY A 132 3.47 6.58 1.62
C GLY A 132 2.46 7.40 2.41
N SER A 133 1.30 6.84 2.66
CA SER A 133 0.16 7.56 3.25
C SER A 133 0.44 8.14 4.64
N VAL A 134 1.14 7.40 5.50
CA VAL A 134 1.53 7.87 6.84
C VAL A 134 2.66 8.89 6.74
N ARG A 135 3.73 8.54 6.00
CA ARG A 135 4.91 9.38 5.82
C ARG A 135 4.55 10.78 5.31
N LEU A 136 3.77 10.87 4.23
CA LEU A 136 3.42 12.16 3.63
C LEU A 136 2.37 12.92 4.43
N HIS A 137 1.46 12.20 5.11
CA HIS A 137 0.56 12.86 6.07
C HIS A 137 1.34 13.56 7.18
N GLU A 138 2.23 12.84 7.88
CA GLU A 138 3.04 13.39 8.97
C GLU A 138 3.94 14.55 8.53
N ARG A 139 4.45 14.50 7.30
CA ARG A 139 5.35 15.51 6.76
C ARG A 139 4.62 16.80 6.35
N HIS A 140 3.42 16.70 5.80
CA HIS A 140 2.79 17.82 5.10
C HIS A 140 1.42 18.22 5.58
N LEU A 141 0.59 17.30 6.10
CA LEU A 141 -0.83 17.57 6.39
C LEU A 141 -1.07 17.78 7.88
N ALA A 142 -0.88 19.02 8.35
CA ALA A 142 -1.14 19.39 9.73
C ALA A 142 -2.56 19.95 9.94
N GLY A 143 -3.19 20.51 8.89
CA GLY A 143 -4.55 21.06 8.91
C GLY A 143 -5.62 19.95 8.84
N ASP A 144 -6.78 20.20 9.43
CA ASP A 144 -7.94 19.31 9.40
C ASP A 144 -9.24 20.10 9.14
N PRO A 145 -9.72 20.14 7.89
CA PRO A 145 -9.12 19.56 6.67
C PRO A 145 -7.82 20.26 6.23
N PRO A 146 -6.99 19.58 5.40
CA PRO A 146 -5.73 20.14 4.96
C PRO A 146 -5.91 21.37 4.07
N THR A 147 -4.98 22.31 4.18
CA THR A 147 -4.96 23.51 3.34
C THR A 147 -4.44 23.21 1.93
N GLY A 148 -4.83 24.02 0.94
CA GLY A 148 -4.30 23.89 -0.42
C GLY A 148 -2.77 23.98 -0.51
N ALA A 149 -2.13 24.77 0.37
CA ALA A 149 -0.66 24.87 0.40
C ALA A 149 -0.01 23.57 0.93
N GLU A 150 -0.63 22.89 1.87
CA GLU A 150 -0.17 21.58 2.37
C GLU A 150 -0.30 20.51 1.28
N VAL A 151 -1.44 20.48 0.59
CA VAL A 151 -1.67 19.58 -0.55
C VAL A 151 -0.62 19.79 -1.64
N GLN A 152 -0.31 21.06 -2.00
CA GLN A 152 0.69 21.34 -3.02
C GLN A 152 2.10 20.88 -2.63
N ARG A 153 2.49 21.03 -1.35
CA ARG A 153 3.78 20.52 -0.88
C ARG A 153 3.86 19.00 -0.95
N LEU A 154 2.79 18.31 -0.56
CA LEU A 154 2.70 16.87 -0.66
C LEU A 154 2.83 16.40 -2.11
N LEU A 155 2.08 17.03 -3.03
CA LEU A 155 2.14 16.68 -4.45
C LEU A 155 3.53 16.95 -5.05
N ALA A 156 4.24 17.97 -4.60
CA ALA A 156 5.61 18.22 -5.05
C ALA A 156 6.56 17.09 -4.64
N ASP A 157 6.44 16.53 -3.44
CA ASP A 157 7.22 15.36 -3.01
C ASP A 157 6.87 14.12 -3.85
N VAL A 158 5.58 13.89 -4.14
CA VAL A 158 5.15 12.78 -5.00
C VAL A 158 5.70 12.93 -6.42
N ASP A 159 5.63 14.15 -7.00
CA ASP A 159 6.19 14.41 -8.33
C ASP A 159 7.71 14.19 -8.37
N ALA A 160 8.42 14.68 -7.36
CA ALA A 160 9.87 14.48 -7.27
C ALA A 160 10.25 12.99 -7.17
N ALA A 161 9.46 12.19 -6.42
CA ALA A 161 9.68 10.76 -6.31
C ALA A 161 9.38 10.02 -7.62
N LEU A 162 8.30 10.40 -8.31
CA LEU A 162 7.95 9.84 -9.63
C LEU A 162 9.01 10.19 -10.69
N ASP A 163 9.52 11.43 -10.68
CA ASP A 163 10.55 11.88 -11.62
C ASP A 163 11.91 11.19 -11.37
N ALA A 164 12.21 10.82 -10.13
CA ALA A 164 13.39 10.06 -9.74
C ALA A 164 13.26 8.55 -9.96
N SER A 165 12.04 8.05 -10.15
CA SER A 165 11.77 6.61 -10.33
C SER A 165 12.31 6.12 -11.68
N PRO A 166 13.00 4.97 -11.70
CA PRO A 166 13.38 4.32 -12.97
C PRO A 166 12.18 3.64 -13.67
N VAL A 167 11.01 3.58 -13.02
CA VAL A 167 9.80 3.01 -13.59
C VAL A 167 9.07 4.09 -14.38
N ASP A 168 9.03 3.95 -15.70
CA ASP A 168 8.18 4.80 -16.54
C ASP A 168 6.71 4.38 -16.36
N VAL A 169 5.95 5.22 -15.68
CA VAL A 169 4.53 5.00 -15.42
C VAL A 169 3.66 5.37 -16.62
N ALA A 170 4.17 6.14 -17.57
CA ALA A 170 3.42 6.57 -18.74
C ALA A 170 3.26 5.46 -19.80
N GLY A 171 2.23 5.55 -20.61
CA GLY A 171 2.01 4.64 -21.73
C GLY A 171 1.71 3.20 -21.34
N VAL A 172 1.28 2.95 -20.10
CA VAL A 172 0.76 1.65 -19.68
C VAL A 172 -0.69 1.47 -20.20
N ALA A 173 -1.07 0.24 -20.51
CA ALA A 173 -2.42 -0.06 -21.00
C ALA A 173 -3.41 -0.34 -19.85
N GLN A 174 -2.89 -0.67 -18.66
CA GLN A 174 -3.69 -0.93 -17.47
C GLN A 174 -2.92 -0.55 -16.21
N VAL A 175 -3.63 0.00 -15.23
CA VAL A 175 -3.13 0.17 -13.86
C VAL A 175 -3.93 -0.75 -12.95
N VAL A 176 -3.23 -1.57 -12.17
CA VAL A 176 -3.79 -2.42 -11.11
C VAL A 176 -3.32 -1.86 -9.78
N CYS A 177 -4.27 -1.47 -8.93
CA CYS A 177 -3.96 -0.89 -7.63
C CYS A 177 -4.36 -1.86 -6.52
N VAL A 178 -3.44 -2.09 -5.59
CA VAL A 178 -3.60 -3.00 -4.46
C VAL A 178 -3.57 -2.27 -3.13
N ALA A 179 -3.68 -3.03 -2.08
CA ALA A 179 -3.60 -2.60 -0.68
C ALA A 179 -4.67 -1.59 -0.24
N GLY A 180 -4.57 -1.24 1.03
CA GLY A 180 -5.67 -0.60 1.71
C GLY A 180 -5.98 0.84 1.31
N THR A 181 -5.03 1.59 0.76
CA THR A 181 -5.26 2.94 0.25
C THR A 181 -6.15 2.91 -0.99
N ALA A 182 -5.74 2.13 -2.00
CA ALA A 182 -6.46 2.03 -3.26
C ALA A 182 -7.87 1.46 -3.06
N LEU A 183 -7.98 0.40 -2.25
CA LEU A 183 -9.28 -0.23 -1.95
C LEU A 183 -10.23 0.71 -1.20
N THR A 184 -9.71 1.53 -0.26
CA THR A 184 -10.53 2.49 0.47
C THR A 184 -11.05 3.62 -0.44
N VAL A 185 -10.16 4.20 -1.26
CA VAL A 185 -10.54 5.24 -2.23
C VAL A 185 -11.49 4.66 -3.29
N GLY A 186 -11.22 3.45 -3.77
CA GLY A 186 -12.08 2.75 -4.71
C GLY A 186 -13.48 2.48 -4.15
N ALA A 187 -13.59 2.09 -2.87
CA ALA A 187 -14.89 1.89 -2.21
C ALA A 187 -15.72 3.19 -2.20
N GLY A 188 -15.08 4.32 -1.86
CA GLY A 188 -15.72 5.62 -1.91
C GLY A 188 -16.11 6.05 -3.32
N ALA A 189 -15.21 5.86 -4.29
CA ALA A 189 -15.46 6.18 -5.70
C ALA A 189 -16.61 5.36 -6.32
N LEU A 190 -16.79 4.13 -5.85
CA LEU A 190 -17.92 3.26 -6.23
C LEU A 190 -19.20 3.53 -5.42
N GLY A 191 -19.15 4.45 -4.45
CA GLY A 191 -20.30 4.79 -3.59
C GLY A 191 -20.70 3.67 -2.62
N LEU A 192 -19.78 2.79 -2.25
CA LEU A 192 -20.08 1.70 -1.32
C LEU A 192 -20.31 2.25 0.10
N PRO A 193 -21.40 1.83 0.77
CA PRO A 193 -21.70 2.32 2.12
C PRO A 193 -20.74 1.75 3.19
N ALA A 194 -20.10 0.61 2.91
CA ALA A 194 -19.12 -0.05 3.76
C ALA A 194 -18.03 -0.69 2.92
N PHE A 195 -16.89 -0.99 3.54
CA PHE A 195 -15.81 -1.73 2.88
C PHE A 195 -16.26 -3.18 2.61
N ASP A 196 -16.26 -3.56 1.34
CA ASP A 196 -16.64 -4.90 0.89
C ASP A 196 -15.58 -5.44 -0.09
N PRO A 197 -14.70 -6.34 0.35
CA PRO A 197 -13.61 -6.86 -0.48
C PRO A 197 -14.12 -7.66 -1.69
N VAL A 198 -15.31 -8.26 -1.61
CA VAL A 198 -15.87 -9.04 -2.73
C VAL A 198 -16.31 -8.11 -3.86
N LEU A 199 -16.91 -6.96 -3.52
CA LEU A 199 -17.31 -5.96 -4.52
C LEU A 199 -16.12 -5.17 -5.06
N LEU A 200 -15.04 -5.05 -4.29
CA LEU A 200 -13.84 -4.31 -4.68
C LEU A 200 -12.91 -5.15 -5.54
N ASP A 201 -12.87 -6.47 -5.32
CA ASP A 201 -11.96 -7.33 -6.07
C ASP A 201 -12.27 -7.33 -7.57
N GLN A 202 -11.28 -6.95 -8.38
CA GLN A 202 -11.36 -6.81 -9.84
C GLN A 202 -12.33 -5.71 -10.31
N ALA A 203 -12.78 -4.82 -9.42
CA ALA A 203 -13.59 -3.68 -9.81
C ALA A 203 -12.78 -2.71 -10.68
N VAL A 204 -13.37 -2.26 -11.77
CA VAL A 204 -12.82 -1.21 -12.62
C VAL A 204 -13.44 0.12 -12.20
N VAL A 205 -12.58 1.08 -11.84
CA VAL A 205 -13.01 2.38 -11.33
C VAL A 205 -12.55 3.48 -12.28
N PRO A 206 -13.47 4.31 -12.82
CA PRO A 206 -13.09 5.44 -13.64
C PRO A 206 -12.22 6.44 -12.86
N ARG A 207 -11.15 6.94 -13.48
CA ARG A 207 -10.28 7.95 -12.88
C ARG A 207 -11.04 9.20 -12.40
N SER A 208 -12.08 9.60 -13.15
CA SER A 208 -12.93 10.73 -12.76
C SER A 208 -13.65 10.49 -11.42
N ALA A 209 -14.07 9.25 -11.14
CA ALA A 209 -14.68 8.88 -9.87
C ALA A 209 -13.66 8.86 -8.74
N VAL A 210 -12.44 8.35 -9.01
CA VAL A 210 -11.31 8.43 -8.07
C VAL A 210 -11.02 9.88 -7.70
N ARG A 211 -10.89 10.77 -8.69
CA ARG A 211 -10.64 12.19 -8.47
C ARG A 211 -11.71 12.85 -7.62
N ALA A 212 -12.98 12.58 -7.91
CA ALA A 212 -14.09 13.11 -7.13
C ALA A 212 -14.05 12.64 -5.66
N GLU A 213 -13.68 11.37 -5.44
CA GLU A 213 -13.51 10.85 -4.07
C GLU A 213 -12.31 11.48 -3.36
N VAL A 214 -11.18 11.67 -4.05
CA VAL A 214 -10.01 12.38 -3.50
C VAL A 214 -10.39 13.79 -3.06
N ASP A 215 -11.06 14.55 -3.92
CA ASP A 215 -11.51 15.91 -3.60
C ASP A 215 -12.50 15.92 -2.41
N ARG A 216 -13.40 14.93 -2.33
CA ARG A 216 -14.31 14.75 -1.21
C ARG A 216 -13.57 14.47 0.11
N LEU A 217 -12.64 13.51 0.10
CA LEU A 217 -11.87 13.15 1.30
C LEU A 217 -11.02 14.32 1.80
N LEU A 218 -10.44 15.13 0.91
CA LEU A 218 -9.63 16.29 1.27
C LEU A 218 -10.47 17.45 1.85
N ALA A 219 -11.74 17.56 1.47
CA ALA A 219 -12.65 18.57 2.02
C ALA A 219 -13.19 18.20 3.40
N MET A 220 -13.08 16.94 3.82
CA MET A 220 -13.60 16.43 5.10
C MET A 220 -12.55 16.52 6.21
N THR A 221 -13.03 16.75 7.45
CA THR A 221 -12.22 16.53 8.65
C THR A 221 -11.94 15.06 8.89
N VAL A 222 -10.96 14.74 9.73
CA VAL A 222 -10.66 13.35 10.15
C VAL A 222 -11.89 12.70 10.78
N GLU A 223 -12.65 13.45 11.57
CA GLU A 223 -13.84 12.91 12.23
C GLU A 223 -14.93 12.55 11.21
N GLU A 224 -15.17 13.40 10.21
CA GLU A 224 -16.11 13.11 9.12
C GLU A 224 -15.65 11.89 8.30
N ARG A 225 -14.36 11.79 7.99
CA ARG A 225 -13.79 10.60 7.31
C ARG A 225 -13.93 9.33 8.14
N ARG A 226 -13.79 9.43 9.48
CA ARG A 226 -13.96 8.31 10.41
C ARG A 226 -15.40 7.79 10.46
N ALA A 227 -16.36 8.66 10.17
CA ALA A 227 -17.78 8.28 10.11
C ALA A 227 -18.16 7.54 8.80
N LEU A 228 -17.28 7.53 7.78
CA LEU A 228 -17.52 6.79 6.54
C LEU A 228 -17.39 5.30 6.77
N GLY A 229 -18.40 4.51 6.43
CA GLY A 229 -18.42 3.07 6.68
C GLY A 229 -17.36 2.28 5.90
N HIS A 230 -16.86 2.80 4.79
CA HIS A 230 -15.80 2.19 3.99
C HIS A 230 -14.38 2.62 4.42
N VAL A 231 -14.24 3.62 5.29
CA VAL A 231 -12.95 4.08 5.82
C VAL A 231 -12.68 3.42 7.17
N HIS A 232 -11.65 2.60 7.23
CA HIS A 232 -11.23 2.03 8.52
C HIS A 232 -10.82 3.16 9.48
N PRO A 233 -11.33 3.22 10.74
CA PRO A 233 -11.05 4.32 11.68
C PRO A 233 -9.57 4.62 11.87
N GLY A 234 -8.73 3.57 11.88
CA GLY A 234 -7.27 3.68 11.94
C GLY A 234 -6.61 4.19 10.65
N ARG A 235 -7.35 4.59 9.61
CA ARG A 235 -6.82 5.15 8.35
C ARG A 235 -7.38 6.55 8.07
N ALA A 236 -8.37 7.00 8.83
CA ALA A 236 -9.13 8.20 8.54
C ALA A 236 -8.27 9.49 8.46
N ASP A 237 -7.20 9.58 9.22
CA ASP A 237 -6.28 10.73 9.21
C ASP A 237 -5.35 10.69 7.99
N VAL A 238 -4.81 9.53 7.63
CA VAL A 238 -3.79 9.38 6.58
C VAL A 238 -4.35 9.12 5.19
N ILE A 239 -5.65 8.78 5.07
CA ILE A 239 -6.24 8.41 3.77
C ILE A 239 -6.17 9.56 2.75
N GLY A 240 -6.26 10.82 3.19
CA GLY A 240 -6.12 11.98 2.30
C GLY A 240 -4.76 12.02 1.59
N ALA A 241 -3.68 11.74 2.31
CA ALA A 241 -2.34 11.65 1.72
C ALA A 241 -2.23 10.48 0.74
N GLY A 242 -2.72 9.30 1.13
CA GLY A 242 -2.72 8.12 0.24
C GLY A 242 -3.56 8.33 -1.03
N ALA A 243 -4.70 9.00 -0.91
CA ALA A 243 -5.58 9.34 -2.03
C ALA A 243 -4.89 10.31 -3.02
N LEU A 244 -4.13 11.29 -2.52
CA LEU A 244 -3.33 12.19 -3.36
C LEU A 244 -2.22 11.46 -4.11
N ILE A 245 -1.54 10.50 -3.46
CA ILE A 245 -0.54 9.66 -4.13
C ILE A 245 -1.19 8.89 -5.27
N LEU A 246 -2.32 8.23 -5.01
CA LEU A 246 -3.05 7.45 -6.02
C LEU A 246 -3.44 8.31 -7.21
N ASP A 247 -4.10 9.44 -6.98
CA ASP A 247 -4.55 10.35 -8.06
C ASP A 247 -3.36 10.84 -8.90
N ARG A 248 -2.23 11.19 -8.26
CA ARG A 248 -1.06 11.67 -8.98
C ARG A 248 -0.40 10.57 -9.83
N VAL A 249 -0.31 9.34 -9.32
CA VAL A 249 0.19 8.20 -10.11
C VAL A 249 -0.69 7.94 -11.32
N LEU A 250 -2.03 7.93 -11.16
CA LEU A 250 -2.98 7.74 -12.26
C LEU A 250 -2.90 8.89 -13.30
N GLU A 251 -2.70 10.12 -12.83
CA GLU A 251 -2.51 11.27 -13.70
C GLU A 251 -1.25 11.12 -14.57
N ARG A 252 -0.13 10.73 -13.97
CA ARG A 252 1.14 10.51 -14.68
C ARG A 252 1.09 9.29 -15.61
N ALA A 253 0.36 8.26 -15.24
CA ALA A 253 0.11 7.08 -16.09
C ALA A 253 -0.75 7.41 -17.33
N GLY A 254 -1.57 8.44 -17.24
CA GLY A 254 -2.43 8.88 -18.33
C GLY A 254 -3.58 7.92 -18.65
N VAL A 255 -4.02 7.13 -17.65
CA VAL A 255 -5.10 6.16 -17.81
C VAL A 255 -6.46 6.74 -17.43
N ASP A 256 -7.52 6.26 -18.06
CA ASP A 256 -8.91 6.70 -17.78
C ASP A 256 -9.58 5.90 -16.66
N GLU A 257 -9.00 4.76 -16.29
CA GLU A 257 -9.54 3.84 -15.30
C GLU A 257 -8.42 3.09 -14.58
N LEU A 258 -8.70 2.54 -13.41
CA LEU A 258 -7.85 1.59 -12.70
C LEU A 258 -8.65 0.31 -12.41
N THR A 259 -7.93 -0.79 -12.23
CA THR A 259 -8.46 -2.04 -11.69
C THR A 259 -8.01 -2.17 -10.23
N LEU A 260 -8.93 -2.49 -9.34
CA LEU A 260 -8.61 -2.82 -7.95
C LEU A 260 -8.27 -4.31 -7.84
N SER A 261 -7.36 -4.67 -6.96
CA SER A 261 -7.12 -6.06 -6.56
C SER A 261 -7.07 -6.16 -5.05
N VAL A 262 -7.78 -7.11 -4.50
CA VAL A 262 -7.72 -7.45 -3.06
C VAL A 262 -6.49 -8.30 -2.77
N ALA A 263 -6.04 -9.09 -3.75
CA ALA A 263 -4.79 -9.81 -3.68
C ALA A 263 -3.61 -8.84 -3.77
N ASP A 264 -2.67 -8.99 -2.85
CA ASP A 264 -1.55 -8.06 -2.66
C ASP A 264 -0.24 -8.80 -2.33
N ILE A 265 0.69 -8.13 -1.67
CA ILE A 265 1.98 -8.71 -1.25
C ILE A 265 1.81 -9.96 -0.38
N LEU A 266 0.74 -10.07 0.42
CA LEU A 266 0.52 -11.25 1.26
C LEU A 266 0.26 -12.50 0.41
N ASP A 267 -0.45 -12.35 -0.70
CA ASP A 267 -0.69 -13.44 -1.66
C ASP A 267 0.62 -13.84 -2.34
N GLY A 268 1.46 -12.87 -2.70
CA GLY A 268 2.79 -13.14 -3.26
C GLY A 268 3.71 -13.85 -2.26
N ILE A 269 3.69 -13.45 -0.98
CA ILE A 269 4.44 -14.11 0.10
C ILE A 269 3.92 -15.55 0.30
N ALA A 270 2.60 -15.74 0.32
CA ALA A 270 2.00 -17.07 0.47
C ALA A 270 2.35 -18.00 -0.70
N ALA A 271 2.29 -17.50 -1.94
CA ALA A 271 2.69 -18.25 -3.13
C ALA A 271 4.15 -18.72 -3.04
N SER A 272 5.05 -17.86 -2.57
CA SER A 272 6.49 -18.21 -2.42
C SER A 272 6.79 -19.29 -1.37
N LEU A 273 5.80 -19.72 -0.60
CA LEU A 273 5.94 -20.84 0.34
C LEU A 273 5.68 -22.20 -0.31
N VAL A 274 5.06 -22.26 -1.48
CA VAL A 274 4.69 -23.52 -2.15
C VAL A 274 5.59 -23.87 -3.32
N ASP A 275 6.45 -22.95 -3.75
CA ASP A 275 7.54 -23.16 -4.68
C ASP A 275 8.79 -23.66 -3.92
#